data_8388f2ff2fcd7582002ad1e125291781
#
_entry.id   8388f2ff2fcd7582002ad1e125291781
#
_cell.length_a   1.000
_cell.length_b   1.000
_cell.length_c   1.000
_cell.angle_alpha   90.00
_cell.angle_beta   90.00
_cell.angle_gamma   90.00
#
_symmetry.space_group_name_H-M   'P 1'
#
loop_
_entity.id
_entity.type
_entity.pdbx_description
1 polymer ?
#
loop_
_entity_poly.entity_id
_entity_poly.type
_entity_poly.pdbx_seq_one_letter_code
_entity_poly.pdbx_strand_id
1 'polypeptide(L)'
;MSLLHERIKALEKIGAGALADQALLKLVRLHVQKYERHLTEVQKELEPFEQQYGICSEECYRRFMAGDMGDAADIVEWMGLYDNVLLYRERLATLRAAAEAS
;
A
#
# COMPACT_ATOMS: atom_id res chain seq x y z
N MET A 1 2.96 25.81 6.45
CA MET A 1 2.14 24.77 7.12
C MET A 1 0.99 24.36 6.20
N SER A 2 0.56 23.12 6.23
CA SER A 2 -0.56 22.67 5.41
C SER A 2 -1.89 23.18 5.97
N LEU A 3 -2.89 23.30 5.09
CA LEU A 3 -4.25 23.64 5.51
C LEU A 3 -4.83 22.62 6.49
N LEU A 4 -4.44 21.35 6.36
CA LEU A 4 -4.84 20.29 7.27
C LEU A 4 -4.39 20.60 8.71
N HIS A 5 -3.13 20.97 8.89
CA HIS A 5 -2.60 21.31 10.21
C HIS A 5 -3.33 22.51 10.83
N GLU A 6 -3.64 23.53 10.03
CA GLU A 6 -4.39 24.68 10.50
C GLU A 6 -5.78 24.33 10.97
N ARG A 7 -6.46 23.44 10.24
CA ARG A 7 -7.79 22.95 10.61
C ARG A 7 -7.77 22.13 11.88
N ILE A 8 -6.76 21.28 12.04
CA ILE A 8 -6.58 20.49 13.26
C ILE A 8 -6.36 21.42 14.46
N LYS A 9 -5.49 22.42 14.32
CA LYS A 9 -5.24 23.40 15.39
C LYS A 9 -6.51 24.13 15.81
N ALA A 10 -7.32 24.54 14.84
CA ALA A 10 -8.58 25.25 15.13
C ALA A 10 -9.53 24.36 15.95
N LEU A 11 -9.64 23.08 15.58
CA LEU A 11 -10.48 22.12 16.29
C LEU A 11 -9.97 21.85 17.70
N GLU A 12 -8.66 21.72 17.86
CA GLU A 12 -8.05 21.54 19.17
C GLU A 12 -8.31 22.76 20.07
N LYS A 13 -8.20 23.96 19.52
CA LYS A 13 -8.41 25.21 20.25
C LYS A 13 -9.80 25.33 20.84
N ILE A 14 -10.82 24.82 20.15
CA ILE A 14 -12.22 24.85 20.64
C ILE A 14 -12.58 23.60 21.46
N GLY A 15 -11.62 22.74 21.78
CA GLY A 15 -11.86 21.56 22.59
C GLY A 15 -12.36 20.33 21.80
N ALA A 16 -12.29 20.35 20.47
CA ALA A 16 -12.76 19.26 19.61
C ALA A 16 -11.64 18.36 19.11
N GLY A 17 -10.47 18.37 19.75
CA GLY A 17 -9.33 17.59 19.33
C GLY A 17 -9.58 16.08 19.34
N ALA A 18 -10.22 15.58 20.39
CA ALA A 18 -10.53 14.14 20.50
C ALA A 18 -11.50 13.69 19.40
N LEU A 19 -12.49 14.52 19.07
CA LEU A 19 -13.43 14.21 18.01
C LEU A 19 -12.75 14.22 16.64
N ALA A 20 -11.87 15.19 16.42
CA ALA A 20 -11.08 15.27 15.17
C ALA A 20 -10.19 14.04 15.02
N ASP A 21 -9.55 13.59 16.12
CA ASP A 21 -8.71 12.40 16.12
C ASP A 21 -9.52 11.16 15.76
N GLN A 22 -10.71 11.00 16.31
CA GLN A 22 -11.60 9.87 15.99
C GLN A 22 -11.99 9.87 14.52
N ALA A 23 -12.28 11.04 13.95
CA ALA A 23 -12.62 11.16 12.53
C ALA A 23 -11.44 10.76 11.64
N LEU A 24 -10.23 11.22 11.98
CA LEU A 24 -9.02 10.88 11.25
C LEU A 24 -8.70 9.38 11.38
N LEU A 25 -8.86 8.81 12.57
CA LEU A 25 -8.66 7.37 12.77
C LEU A 25 -9.60 6.54 11.91
N LYS A 26 -10.87 6.94 11.82
CA LYS A 26 -11.84 6.27 10.96
C LYS A 26 -11.38 6.33 9.49
N LEU A 27 -10.91 7.49 9.04
CA LEU A 27 -10.41 7.66 7.67
C LEU A 27 -9.19 6.76 7.42
N VAL A 28 -8.25 6.70 8.36
CA VAL A 28 -7.09 5.81 8.28
C VAL A 28 -7.54 4.35 8.14
N ARG A 29 -8.48 3.91 8.96
CA ARG A 29 -9.00 2.53 8.93
C ARG A 29 -9.69 2.19 7.60
N LEU A 30 -10.41 3.14 7.02
CA LEU A 30 -11.03 2.94 5.70
C LEU A 30 -9.97 2.72 4.63
N HIS A 31 -8.87 3.46 4.69
CA HIS A 31 -7.77 3.29 3.74
C HIS A 31 -7.00 1.99 3.97
N VAL A 32 -6.87 1.51 5.22
CA VAL A 32 -6.31 0.19 5.51
C VAL A 32 -7.13 -0.89 4.78
N GLN A 33 -8.45 -0.86 4.93
CA GLN A 33 -9.34 -1.82 4.26
C GLN A 33 -9.21 -1.76 2.74
N LYS A 34 -9.12 -0.56 2.18
CA LYS A 34 -8.95 -0.34 0.75
C LYS A 34 -7.67 -1.02 0.24
N TYR A 35 -6.54 -0.79 0.90
CA TYR A 35 -5.26 -1.35 0.46
C TYR A 35 -5.15 -2.85 0.73
N GLU A 36 -5.81 -3.38 1.75
CA GLU A 36 -5.92 -4.82 1.94
C GLU A 36 -6.66 -5.47 0.78
N ARG A 37 -7.75 -4.87 0.30
CA ARG A 37 -8.47 -5.36 -0.88
C ARG A 37 -7.61 -5.28 -2.14
N HIS A 38 -6.94 -4.16 -2.37
CA HIS A 38 -6.04 -4.00 -3.52
C HIS A 38 -4.93 -5.04 -3.51
N LEU A 39 -4.36 -5.32 -2.35
CA LEU A 39 -3.32 -6.32 -2.21
C LEU A 39 -3.84 -7.72 -2.55
N THR A 40 -5.02 -8.07 -2.07
CA THR A 40 -5.66 -9.35 -2.39
C THR A 40 -5.91 -9.48 -3.90
N GLU A 41 -6.42 -8.42 -4.53
CA GLU A 41 -6.69 -8.41 -5.96
C GLU A 41 -5.42 -8.59 -6.80
N VAL A 42 -4.36 -7.84 -6.49
CA VAL A 42 -3.11 -7.94 -7.24
C VAL A 42 -2.45 -9.30 -7.05
N GLN A 43 -2.55 -9.90 -5.87
CA GLN A 43 -2.02 -11.24 -5.63
C GLN A 43 -2.70 -12.28 -6.52
N LYS A 44 -4.00 -12.14 -6.78
CA LYS A 44 -4.72 -13.00 -7.73
C LYS A 44 -4.22 -12.81 -9.16
N GLU A 45 -3.90 -11.58 -9.53
CA GLU A 45 -3.36 -11.27 -10.85
C GLU A 45 -1.95 -11.83 -11.06
N LEU A 46 -1.18 -12.00 -9.98
CA LEU A 46 0.16 -12.58 -10.02
C LEU A 46 0.15 -14.10 -10.21
N GLU A 47 -0.88 -14.80 -9.75
CA GLU A 47 -0.94 -16.26 -9.78
C GLU A 47 -0.70 -16.87 -11.17
N PRO A 48 -1.31 -16.38 -12.26
CA PRO A 48 -1.07 -16.95 -13.59
C PRO A 48 0.40 -16.87 -14.02
N PHE A 49 1.08 -15.77 -13.68
CA PHE A 49 2.50 -15.61 -14.01
C PHE A 49 3.36 -16.58 -13.19
N GLU A 50 3.06 -16.71 -11.90
CA GLU A 50 3.79 -17.62 -11.02
C GLU A 50 3.64 -19.07 -11.47
N GLN A 51 2.45 -19.46 -11.91
CA GLN A 51 2.20 -20.79 -12.45
C GLN A 51 2.92 -21.02 -13.78
N GLN A 52 2.90 -20.03 -14.66
CA GLN A 52 3.52 -20.13 -15.97
C GLN A 52 5.04 -20.28 -15.86
N TYR A 53 5.68 -19.53 -14.99
CA TYR A 53 7.14 -19.51 -14.87
C TYR A 53 7.68 -20.40 -13.75
N GLY A 54 6.82 -20.92 -12.89
CA GLY A 54 7.22 -21.84 -11.83
C GLY A 54 8.08 -21.21 -10.72
N ILE A 55 8.01 -19.90 -10.54
CA ILE A 55 8.68 -19.18 -9.47
C ILE A 55 7.74 -18.17 -8.83
N CYS A 56 7.98 -17.82 -7.56
CA CYS A 56 7.20 -16.78 -6.91
C CYS A 56 7.58 -15.39 -7.43
N SER A 57 6.65 -14.44 -7.31
CA SER A 57 6.85 -13.07 -7.80
C SER A 57 8.02 -12.38 -7.12
N GLU A 58 8.25 -12.62 -5.83
CA GLU A 58 9.37 -12.04 -5.10
C GLU A 58 10.71 -12.47 -5.70
N GLU A 59 10.88 -13.76 -5.98
CA GLU A 59 12.09 -14.29 -6.60
C GLU A 59 12.26 -13.76 -8.03
N CYS A 60 11.19 -13.71 -8.81
CA CYS A 60 11.22 -13.14 -10.15
C CYS A 60 11.67 -11.68 -10.10
N TYR A 61 11.13 -10.92 -9.16
CA TYR A 61 11.48 -9.50 -9.00
C TYR A 61 12.96 -9.33 -8.67
N ARG A 62 13.48 -10.16 -7.77
CA ARG A 62 14.90 -10.15 -7.43
C ARG A 62 15.78 -10.38 -8.65
N ARG A 63 15.44 -11.38 -9.45
CA ARG A 63 16.18 -11.71 -10.70
C ARG A 63 16.04 -10.61 -11.73
N PHE A 64 14.84 -10.04 -11.87
CA PHE A 64 14.56 -8.95 -12.79
C PHE A 64 15.41 -7.72 -12.47
N MET A 65 15.48 -7.35 -11.20
CA MET A 65 16.29 -6.21 -10.75
C MET A 65 17.79 -6.46 -10.92
N ALA A 66 18.21 -7.73 -10.91
CA ALA A 66 19.60 -8.12 -11.20
C ALA A 66 19.91 -8.22 -12.69
N GLY A 67 18.90 -8.00 -13.57
CA GLY A 67 19.07 -8.06 -15.01
C GLY A 67 19.01 -9.47 -15.60
N ASP A 68 18.56 -10.47 -14.84
CA ASP A 68 18.60 -11.88 -15.25
C ASP A 68 17.32 -12.40 -15.90
N MET A 69 16.26 -11.59 -15.98
CA MET A 69 14.96 -12.04 -16.52
C MET A 69 14.64 -11.52 -17.90
N GLY A 70 15.49 -10.66 -18.48
CA GLY A 70 15.21 -10.04 -19.74
C GLY A 70 14.11 -8.99 -19.64
N ASP A 71 13.51 -8.64 -20.80
CA ASP A 71 12.54 -7.55 -20.91
C ASP A 71 11.31 -7.96 -21.75
N ALA A 72 10.98 -9.25 -21.79
CA ALA A 72 9.77 -9.71 -22.47
C ALA A 72 8.54 -9.00 -21.90
N ALA A 73 7.55 -8.76 -22.75
CA ALA A 73 6.36 -7.99 -22.37
C ALA A 73 5.64 -8.56 -21.15
N ASP A 74 5.52 -9.89 -21.07
CA ASP A 74 4.87 -10.54 -19.93
C ASP A 74 5.67 -10.42 -18.62
N ILE A 75 7.00 -10.43 -18.71
CA ILE A 75 7.86 -10.20 -17.55
C ILE A 75 7.70 -8.76 -17.06
N VAL A 76 7.70 -7.78 -17.95
CA VAL A 76 7.51 -6.37 -17.60
C VAL A 76 6.15 -6.15 -16.95
N GLU A 77 5.09 -6.74 -17.52
CA GLU A 77 3.75 -6.67 -16.96
C GLU A 77 3.70 -7.29 -15.54
N TRP A 78 4.28 -8.47 -15.38
CA TRP A 78 4.34 -9.16 -14.10
C TRP A 78 5.06 -8.31 -13.05
N MET A 79 6.21 -7.75 -13.41
CA MET A 79 6.99 -6.93 -12.48
C MET A 79 6.30 -5.61 -12.14
N GLY A 80 5.54 -5.05 -13.08
CA GLY A 80 4.70 -3.88 -12.82
C GLY A 80 3.62 -4.18 -11.78
N LEU A 81 2.99 -5.36 -11.86
CA LEU A 81 2.02 -5.79 -10.83
C LEU A 81 2.70 -5.98 -9.48
N TYR A 82 3.89 -6.55 -9.46
CA TYR A 82 4.62 -6.74 -8.21
C TYR A 82 5.06 -5.41 -7.58
N ASP A 83 5.39 -4.41 -8.37
CA ASP A 83 5.64 -3.05 -7.87
C ASP A 83 4.43 -2.51 -7.10
N ASN A 84 3.22 -2.82 -7.55
CA ASN A 84 2.00 -2.45 -6.84
C ASN A 84 1.90 -3.16 -5.48
N VAL A 85 2.33 -4.42 -5.38
CA VAL A 85 2.38 -5.14 -4.10
C VAL A 85 3.28 -4.39 -3.12
N LEU A 86 4.48 -4.01 -3.56
CA LEU A 86 5.42 -3.28 -2.72
C LEU A 86 4.86 -1.94 -2.25
N LEU A 87 4.22 -1.21 -3.16
CA LEU A 87 3.59 0.07 -2.85
C LEU A 87 2.46 -0.09 -1.82
N TYR A 88 1.59 -1.07 -2.02
CA TYR A 88 0.45 -1.30 -1.11
C TYR A 88 0.92 -1.75 0.27
N ARG A 89 1.96 -2.59 0.34
CA ARG A 89 2.56 -3.00 1.61
C ARG A 89 3.15 -1.81 2.37
N GLU A 90 3.83 -0.91 1.67
CA GLU A 90 4.39 0.30 2.26
C GLU A 90 3.29 1.22 2.81
N ARG A 91 2.24 1.44 2.03
CA ARG A 91 1.11 2.27 2.45
C ARG A 91 0.37 1.67 3.64
N LEU A 92 0.19 0.34 3.64
CA LEU A 92 -0.42 -0.35 4.77
C LEU A 92 0.42 -0.21 6.04
N ALA A 93 1.74 -0.34 5.93
CA ALA A 93 2.62 -0.16 7.09
C ALA A 93 2.49 1.25 7.67
N THR A 94 2.47 2.27 6.81
CA THR A 94 2.28 3.67 7.22
C THR A 94 0.94 3.88 7.93
N LEU A 95 -0.14 3.37 7.33
CA LEU A 95 -1.49 3.55 7.86
C LEU A 95 -1.68 2.79 9.18
N ARG A 96 -1.16 1.57 9.26
CA ARG A 96 -1.27 0.75 10.48
C ARG A 96 -0.51 1.37 11.64
N ALA A 97 0.67 1.93 11.38
CA ALA A 97 1.42 2.66 12.41
C ALA A 97 0.61 3.85 12.94
N ALA A 98 -0.05 4.59 12.05
CA ALA A 98 -0.91 5.71 12.44
C ALA A 98 -2.14 5.25 13.22
N ALA A 99 -2.74 4.10 12.86
CA ALA A 99 -3.90 3.56 13.54
C ALA A 99 -3.57 3.05 14.96
N GLU A 100 -2.35 2.57 15.15
CA GLU A 100 -1.87 2.03 16.43
C GLU A 100 -1.29 3.10 17.36
N ALA A 101 -1.05 4.31 16.84
CA ALA A 101 -0.52 5.42 17.64
C ALA A 101 -1.51 5.80 18.73
N SER A 102 -1.02 6.00 19.93
CA SER A 102 -1.84 6.39 21.09
C SER A 102 -1.42 7.74 21.63
#